data_07e30cf102faa4076757a6b2b7d32478
#
_entry.id   07e30cf102faa4076757a6b2b7d32478
#
_cell.length_a   1.000
_cell.length_b   1.000
_cell.length_c   1.000
_cell.angle_alpha   90.00
_cell.angle_beta   90.00
_cell.angle_gamma   90.00
#
_symmetry.space_group_name_H-M   'P 1'
#
loop_
_entity.id
_entity.type
_entity.pdbx_description
1 polymer ?
#
loop_
_entity_poly.entity_id
_entity_poly.type
_entity_poly.pdbx_seq_one_letter_code
_entity_poly.pdbx_strand_id
1 'polypeptide(L)'
;MTTSTASADKALNQAQRPVVQALMAALPKGTVILGGAVTERSAGIWRSDQIQAQVLVRPKTTEEVSCALRICHEHHQSVVPHGGLTGLVEGALTQPLDIVLSTERLNVIEEISASERTMVVQAGVMLQSVQEAAASEGLMFPLDLGSRGSCTLGGNLSTNAGGNRVIRYGMARDMVLGLEAVMADGTVISSMNRMIKNNAGYDLKHWFLGTEGTLGIITRAVLRCREEVTTAPTALVAINSFDALVAFLKQLDRGLAGNLSAFEVMWQNFYQLVTQPPAPNQRPLQDDAAYYVLVEAMGAAQEQLEAILEQALEAELIVDAVVSQSSQQTDQLWGLRDDVAQTFQFSPVFLFDVSLRLSEMARYVDAVNAGLAARFDAPKNFVLGHVGDGNLHFAIAVGGDSRAQREGVEAAVYEPLKAIQGSVSAEHGVGLEKKPYLHFVRDEAEIQLMRTIKAAMDPRGILNPGKIF
;
A
#
# COMPACT_ATOMS: atom_id res chain seq x y z
N MET A 1 33.15 -26.80 1.71
CA MET A 1 32.11 -25.84 1.30
C MET A 1 32.14 -25.52 -0.21
N THR A 2 32.41 -26.51 -1.05
CA THR A 2 32.56 -26.34 -2.52
C THR A 2 31.53 -27.11 -3.35
N THR A 3 30.57 -27.79 -2.71
CA THR A 3 29.54 -28.60 -3.39
C THR A 3 28.23 -27.84 -3.69
N SER A 4 28.03 -26.61 -3.17
CA SER A 4 26.80 -25.85 -3.34
C SER A 4 26.69 -25.11 -4.69
N THR A 5 27.81 -24.63 -5.26
CA THR A 5 27.81 -23.83 -6.50
C THR A 5 27.59 -24.67 -7.75
N ALA A 6 28.10 -25.91 -7.78
CA ALA A 6 27.96 -26.80 -8.95
C ALA A 6 26.53 -27.38 -9.12
N SER A 7 25.75 -27.47 -8.04
CA SER A 7 24.34 -27.92 -8.07
C SER A 7 23.40 -26.78 -8.53
N ALA A 8 23.67 -25.53 -8.12
CA ALA A 8 22.90 -24.35 -8.52
C ALA A 8 23.07 -24.01 -10.01
N ASP A 9 24.25 -24.25 -10.56
CA ASP A 9 24.57 -24.01 -11.97
C ASP A 9 23.81 -24.94 -12.94
N LYS A 10 23.38 -26.13 -12.44
CA LYS A 10 22.55 -27.06 -13.21
C LYS A 10 21.08 -26.64 -13.32
N ALA A 11 20.61 -25.80 -12.41
CA ALA A 11 19.22 -25.32 -12.39
C ALA A 11 18.98 -24.10 -13.27
N LEU A 12 20.04 -23.35 -13.64
CA LEU A 12 19.92 -22.18 -14.50
C LEU A 12 19.55 -22.55 -15.93
N ASN A 13 18.55 -21.85 -16.48
CA ASN A 13 18.23 -21.94 -17.90
C ASN A 13 19.46 -21.51 -18.73
N GLN A 14 19.74 -22.26 -19.78
CA GLN A 14 20.89 -21.99 -20.65
C GLN A 14 20.90 -20.55 -21.21
N ALA A 15 19.71 -19.97 -21.44
CA ALA A 15 19.56 -18.60 -21.92
C ALA A 15 19.98 -17.54 -20.87
N GLN A 16 19.90 -17.82 -19.57
CA GLN A 16 20.28 -16.87 -18.50
C GLN A 16 21.77 -16.92 -18.14
N ARG A 17 22.49 -17.95 -18.53
CA ARG A 17 23.90 -18.11 -18.14
C ARG A 17 24.81 -16.92 -18.46
N PRO A 18 24.73 -16.29 -19.65
CA PRO A 18 25.59 -15.15 -19.97
C PRO A 18 25.35 -13.94 -19.06
N VAL A 19 24.08 -13.58 -18.81
CA VAL A 19 23.75 -12.42 -17.95
C VAL A 19 24.13 -12.70 -16.49
N VAL A 20 23.91 -13.90 -15.99
CA VAL A 20 24.30 -14.30 -14.63
C VAL A 20 25.81 -14.25 -14.45
N GLN A 21 26.60 -14.76 -15.42
CA GLN A 21 28.04 -14.66 -15.39
C GLN A 21 28.53 -13.20 -15.38
N ALA A 22 27.93 -12.34 -16.22
CA ALA A 22 28.25 -10.92 -16.24
C ALA A 22 27.93 -10.23 -14.89
N LEU A 23 26.77 -10.51 -14.31
CA LEU A 23 26.39 -10.01 -12.97
C LEU A 23 27.35 -10.46 -11.88
N MET A 24 27.72 -11.77 -11.87
CA MET A 24 28.63 -12.31 -10.87
C MET A 24 30.06 -11.77 -11.02
N ALA A 25 30.49 -11.41 -12.23
CA ALA A 25 31.80 -10.82 -12.51
C ALA A 25 31.87 -9.34 -12.10
N ALA A 26 30.75 -8.60 -12.27
CA ALA A 26 30.71 -7.15 -12.05
C ALA A 26 30.30 -6.73 -10.64
N LEU A 27 29.53 -7.56 -9.95
CA LEU A 27 28.99 -7.24 -8.61
C LEU A 27 29.80 -7.93 -7.49
N PRO A 28 29.81 -7.35 -6.28
CA PRO A 28 30.50 -7.93 -5.15
C PRO A 28 30.03 -9.37 -4.86
N LYS A 29 30.94 -10.19 -4.36
CA LYS A 29 30.63 -11.60 -4.02
C LYS A 29 29.47 -11.68 -3.02
N GLY A 30 28.47 -12.52 -3.33
CA GLY A 30 27.28 -12.74 -2.51
C GLY A 30 26.14 -11.73 -2.79
N THR A 31 26.28 -10.84 -3.79
CA THR A 31 25.19 -9.99 -4.28
C THR A 31 24.23 -10.79 -5.16
N VAL A 32 24.74 -11.73 -5.95
CA VAL A 32 23.92 -12.63 -6.79
C VAL A 32 23.72 -13.96 -6.07
N ILE A 33 22.47 -14.40 -5.95
CA ILE A 33 22.05 -15.67 -5.34
C ILE A 33 21.30 -16.47 -6.38
N LEU A 34 21.48 -17.81 -6.38
CA LEU A 34 20.94 -18.72 -7.39
C LEU A 34 20.18 -19.90 -6.78
N GLY A 35 19.21 -20.41 -7.54
CA GLY A 35 18.56 -21.69 -7.27
C GLY A 35 17.65 -21.72 -6.05
N GLY A 36 17.66 -22.80 -5.27
CA GLY A 36 16.77 -23.04 -4.14
C GLY A 36 16.73 -21.91 -3.12
N ALA A 37 17.88 -21.26 -2.86
CA ALA A 37 17.95 -20.10 -1.96
C ALA A 37 17.12 -18.87 -2.45
N VAL A 38 16.65 -18.87 -3.70
CA VAL A 38 15.70 -17.88 -4.24
C VAL A 38 14.26 -18.39 -4.13
N THR A 39 14.00 -19.60 -4.62
CA THR A 39 12.64 -20.16 -4.70
C THR A 39 12.04 -20.53 -3.35
N GLU A 40 12.87 -20.76 -2.32
CA GLU A 40 12.43 -21.02 -0.94
C GLU A 40 12.05 -19.75 -0.18
N ARG A 41 12.26 -18.55 -0.77
CA ARG A 41 11.83 -17.29 -0.16
C ARG A 41 10.32 -17.13 -0.27
N SER A 42 9.72 -16.42 0.70
CA SER A 42 8.31 -16.03 0.62
C SER A 42 8.05 -15.21 -0.63
N ALA A 43 6.96 -15.50 -1.33
CA ALA A 43 6.49 -14.71 -2.47
C ALA A 43 5.70 -13.46 -2.06
N GLY A 44 5.30 -13.38 -0.80
CA GLY A 44 4.58 -12.23 -0.26
C GLY A 44 3.75 -12.56 0.98
N ILE A 45 3.14 -11.52 1.55
CA ILE A 45 2.21 -11.64 2.66
C ILE A 45 0.95 -12.40 2.18
N TRP A 46 0.45 -13.32 3.00
CA TRP A 46 -0.73 -14.17 2.69
C TRP A 46 -0.60 -15.00 1.40
N ARG A 47 0.62 -15.24 0.92
CA ARG A 47 0.88 -16.06 -0.26
C ARG A 47 1.58 -17.35 0.12
N SER A 48 1.10 -18.46 -0.45
CA SER A 48 1.70 -19.80 -0.27
C SER A 48 2.45 -20.27 -1.52
N ASP A 49 2.39 -19.53 -2.63
CA ASP A 49 3.11 -19.84 -3.85
C ASP A 49 4.61 -19.52 -3.73
N GLN A 50 5.42 -20.18 -4.55
CA GLN A 50 6.87 -19.99 -4.57
C GLN A 50 7.27 -18.92 -5.59
N ILE A 51 8.38 -18.24 -5.31
CA ILE A 51 9.06 -17.40 -6.28
C ILE A 51 9.55 -18.31 -7.42
N GLN A 52 9.15 -18.01 -8.66
CA GLN A 52 9.50 -18.82 -9.83
C GLN A 52 10.90 -18.48 -10.40
N ALA A 53 11.36 -17.25 -10.20
CA ALA A 53 12.68 -16.82 -10.62
C ALA A 53 13.79 -17.61 -9.92
N GLN A 54 14.86 -17.92 -10.65
CA GLN A 54 16.01 -18.69 -10.15
C GLN A 54 17.20 -17.80 -9.77
N VAL A 55 17.10 -16.48 -10.02
CA VAL A 55 18.19 -15.53 -9.84
C VAL A 55 17.69 -14.35 -9.02
N LEU A 56 18.43 -14.02 -7.96
CA LEU A 56 18.17 -12.87 -7.09
C LEU A 56 19.43 -12.02 -6.98
N VAL A 57 19.30 -10.74 -7.28
CA VAL A 57 20.33 -9.71 -7.09
C VAL A 57 19.96 -8.83 -5.89
N ARG A 58 20.88 -8.70 -4.92
CA ARG A 58 20.69 -7.92 -3.68
C ARG A 58 21.76 -6.84 -3.56
N PRO A 59 21.63 -5.74 -4.29
CA PRO A 59 22.58 -4.64 -4.24
C PRO A 59 22.57 -3.93 -2.87
N LYS A 60 23.70 -3.33 -2.50
CA LYS A 60 23.88 -2.52 -1.29
C LYS A 60 23.95 -1.02 -1.57
N THR A 61 24.22 -0.64 -2.79
CA THR A 61 24.38 0.78 -3.19
C THR A 61 23.64 1.04 -4.50
N THR A 62 23.40 2.32 -4.78
CA THR A 62 22.82 2.77 -6.05
C THR A 62 23.68 2.37 -7.26
N GLU A 63 25.01 2.38 -7.09
CA GLU A 63 25.95 1.98 -8.15
C GLU A 63 25.83 0.49 -8.47
N GLU A 64 25.62 -0.35 -7.45
CA GLU A 64 25.38 -1.78 -7.65
C GLU A 64 24.03 -2.03 -8.37
N VAL A 65 22.98 -1.25 -8.05
CA VAL A 65 21.70 -1.27 -8.79
C VAL A 65 21.91 -0.85 -10.23
N SER A 66 22.60 0.26 -10.46
CA SER A 66 22.94 0.78 -11.80
C SER A 66 23.71 -0.25 -12.62
N CYS A 67 24.75 -0.86 -12.04
CA CYS A 67 25.52 -1.91 -12.68
C CYS A 67 24.66 -3.12 -13.06
N ALA A 68 23.80 -3.59 -12.14
CA ALA A 68 22.92 -4.72 -12.38
C ALA A 68 21.91 -4.45 -13.51
N LEU A 69 21.25 -3.28 -13.48
CA LEU A 69 20.27 -2.91 -14.50
C LEU A 69 20.92 -2.72 -15.87
N ARG A 70 22.08 -2.08 -15.96
CA ARG A 70 22.82 -1.93 -17.22
C ARG A 70 23.14 -3.29 -17.83
N ILE A 71 23.63 -4.24 -17.05
CA ILE A 71 23.91 -5.60 -17.52
C ILE A 71 22.62 -6.29 -17.98
N CYS A 72 21.54 -6.22 -17.20
CA CYS A 72 20.24 -6.78 -17.60
C CYS A 72 19.72 -6.11 -18.88
N HIS A 73 19.87 -4.80 -19.01
CA HIS A 73 19.51 -4.07 -20.22
C HIS A 73 20.30 -4.55 -21.43
N GLU A 74 21.62 -4.65 -21.35
CA GLU A 74 22.48 -5.14 -22.43
C GLU A 74 22.07 -6.54 -22.93
N HIS A 75 21.63 -7.39 -22.01
CA HIS A 75 21.20 -8.77 -22.27
C HIS A 75 19.70 -8.94 -22.56
N HIS A 76 18.89 -7.87 -22.62
CA HIS A 76 17.42 -7.92 -22.74
C HIS A 76 16.77 -8.78 -21.64
N GLN A 77 17.33 -8.77 -20.44
CA GLN A 77 16.89 -9.60 -19.33
C GLN A 77 15.84 -8.88 -18.50
N SER A 78 14.69 -9.52 -18.29
CA SER A 78 13.63 -9.00 -17.44
C SER A 78 14.04 -8.95 -15.97
N VAL A 79 13.63 -7.87 -15.27
CA VAL A 79 13.91 -7.61 -13.87
C VAL A 79 12.61 -7.30 -13.12
N VAL A 80 12.33 -8.07 -12.08
CA VAL A 80 11.19 -7.84 -11.18
C VAL A 80 11.71 -7.28 -9.85
N PRO A 81 11.32 -6.06 -9.46
CA PRO A 81 11.77 -5.47 -8.22
C PRO A 81 11.04 -6.05 -7.01
N HIS A 82 11.78 -6.39 -5.97
CA HIS A 82 11.24 -6.82 -4.67
C HIS A 82 11.62 -5.83 -3.57
N GLY A 83 10.61 -5.32 -2.87
CA GLY A 83 10.74 -4.62 -1.58
C GLY A 83 10.38 -5.55 -0.42
N GLY A 84 9.47 -5.11 0.47
CA GLY A 84 8.99 -5.88 1.61
C GLY A 84 7.98 -6.99 1.28
N LEU A 85 7.59 -7.15 0.03
CA LEU A 85 6.64 -8.17 -0.46
C LEU A 85 5.27 -8.15 0.26
N THR A 86 4.81 -6.97 0.63
CA THR A 86 3.51 -6.75 1.29
C THR A 86 2.40 -6.33 0.31
N GLY A 87 2.71 -6.17 -0.97
CA GLY A 87 1.74 -5.78 -2.00
C GLY A 87 0.72 -6.88 -2.31
N LEU A 88 -0.51 -6.47 -2.64
CA LEU A 88 -1.69 -7.35 -2.77
C LEU A 88 -2.19 -7.51 -4.22
N VAL A 89 -1.47 -6.97 -5.22
CA VAL A 89 -1.90 -6.95 -6.63
C VAL A 89 -0.96 -7.71 -7.57
N GLU A 90 -0.18 -8.64 -7.04
CA GLU A 90 0.76 -9.46 -7.82
C GLU A 90 1.87 -8.65 -8.52
N GLY A 91 2.18 -7.44 -8.03
CA GLY A 91 3.22 -6.58 -8.57
C GLY A 91 4.64 -7.19 -8.53
N ALA A 92 4.90 -8.05 -7.55
CA ALA A 92 6.18 -8.74 -7.36
C ALA A 92 6.19 -10.18 -7.92
N LEU A 93 5.13 -10.63 -8.62
CA LEU A 93 5.06 -11.97 -9.19
C LEU A 93 6.11 -12.13 -10.29
N THR A 94 6.84 -13.25 -10.24
CA THR A 94 7.94 -13.57 -11.15
C THR A 94 7.61 -14.71 -12.10
N GLN A 95 8.25 -14.72 -13.25
CA GLN A 95 8.30 -15.84 -14.18
C GLN A 95 9.67 -16.57 -14.04
N PRO A 96 9.80 -17.82 -14.52
CA PRO A 96 11.04 -18.60 -14.37
C PRO A 96 12.30 -17.94 -14.92
N LEU A 97 12.16 -17.11 -15.96
CA LEU A 97 13.27 -16.39 -16.60
C LEU A 97 13.52 -14.98 -16.06
N ASP A 98 12.75 -14.52 -15.10
CA ASP A 98 12.99 -13.21 -14.50
C ASP A 98 14.21 -13.23 -13.58
N ILE A 99 14.85 -12.08 -13.44
CA ILE A 99 15.79 -11.81 -12.36
C ILE A 99 15.09 -10.94 -11.33
N VAL A 100 15.09 -11.39 -10.07
CA VAL A 100 14.64 -10.56 -8.96
C VAL A 100 15.73 -9.56 -8.59
N LEU A 101 15.39 -8.28 -8.48
CA LEU A 101 16.23 -7.26 -7.87
C LEU A 101 15.59 -6.85 -6.54
N SER A 102 16.21 -7.25 -5.43
CA SER A 102 15.71 -6.93 -4.08
C SER A 102 16.44 -5.74 -3.49
N THR A 103 15.66 -4.78 -2.99
CA THR A 103 16.17 -3.59 -2.30
C THR A 103 16.51 -3.85 -0.83
N GLU A 104 16.34 -5.06 -0.31
CA GLU A 104 16.47 -5.42 1.12
C GLU A 104 17.81 -5.02 1.77
N ARG A 105 18.87 -4.83 0.99
CA ARG A 105 20.21 -4.42 1.49
C ARG A 105 20.49 -2.92 1.30
N LEU A 106 19.59 -2.17 0.68
CA LEU A 106 19.56 -0.71 0.68
C LEU A 106 18.82 -0.25 1.95
N ASN A 107 19.36 -0.52 3.12
CA ASN A 107 18.63 -0.48 4.39
C ASN A 107 19.25 0.51 5.41
N VAL A 108 19.85 1.58 4.93
CA VAL A 108 20.46 2.61 5.77
C VAL A 108 19.59 3.87 5.81
N ILE A 109 19.37 4.40 7.01
CA ILE A 109 18.93 5.78 7.22
C ILE A 109 20.20 6.61 7.23
N GLU A 110 20.42 7.41 6.18
CA GLU A 110 21.69 8.09 5.94
C GLU A 110 21.82 9.39 6.73
N GLU A 111 20.68 10.06 6.95
CA GLU A 111 20.65 11.35 7.65
C GLU A 111 19.27 11.63 8.23
N ILE A 112 19.23 12.27 9.39
CA ILE A 112 18.04 12.86 10.00
C ILE A 112 18.39 14.29 10.37
N SER A 113 17.60 15.26 9.90
CA SER A 113 17.75 16.67 10.23
C SER A 113 16.51 17.17 10.95
N ALA A 114 16.57 17.28 12.27
CA ALA A 114 15.46 17.78 13.09
C ALA A 114 15.12 19.23 12.73
N SER A 115 16.13 20.09 12.50
CA SER A 115 15.93 21.50 12.15
C SER A 115 15.23 21.70 10.79
N GLU A 116 15.48 20.83 9.82
CA GLU A 116 14.87 20.86 8.49
C GLU A 116 13.63 19.97 8.40
N ARG A 117 13.41 19.11 9.39
CA ARG A 117 12.35 18.08 9.40
C ARG A 117 12.43 17.18 8.18
N THR A 118 13.63 16.70 7.89
CA THR A 118 13.91 15.83 6.75
C THR A 118 14.70 14.59 7.15
N MET A 119 14.51 13.52 6.41
CA MET A 119 15.32 12.30 6.51
C MET A 119 15.79 11.89 5.12
N VAL A 120 17.03 11.39 5.01
CA VAL A 120 17.53 10.72 3.81
C VAL A 120 17.57 9.23 4.10
N VAL A 121 16.80 8.46 3.35
CA VAL A 121 16.52 7.06 3.65
C VAL A 121 16.65 6.22 2.38
N GLN A 122 17.30 5.07 2.48
CA GLN A 122 17.41 4.09 1.40
C GLN A 122 16.11 3.26 1.25
N ALA A 123 15.86 2.77 0.05
CA ALA A 123 14.59 2.14 -0.37
C ALA A 123 14.21 0.86 0.38
N GLY A 124 15.19 0.12 0.89
CA GLY A 124 14.96 -1.14 1.62
C GLY A 124 14.74 -0.99 3.13
N VAL A 125 14.77 0.24 3.67
CA VAL A 125 14.46 0.48 5.09
C VAL A 125 12.98 0.20 5.35
N MET A 126 12.68 -0.55 6.41
CA MET A 126 11.31 -0.83 6.83
C MET A 126 10.64 0.46 7.32
N LEU A 127 9.35 0.63 7.02
CA LEU A 127 8.58 1.81 7.40
C LEU A 127 8.60 2.04 8.91
N GLN A 128 8.45 1.00 9.71
CA GLN A 128 8.52 1.11 11.17
C GLN A 128 9.86 1.67 11.64
N SER A 129 10.98 1.24 11.05
CA SER A 129 12.30 1.78 11.39
C SER A 129 12.45 3.26 11.02
N VAL A 130 11.80 3.71 9.94
CA VAL A 130 11.75 5.14 9.58
C VAL A 130 10.99 5.93 10.64
N GLN A 131 9.83 5.42 11.08
CA GLN A 131 9.00 6.05 12.11
C GLN A 131 9.72 6.15 13.46
N GLU A 132 10.33 5.03 13.91
CA GLU A 132 11.09 4.97 15.16
C GLU A 132 12.31 5.92 15.15
N ALA A 133 13.02 5.98 14.02
CA ALA A 133 14.16 6.88 13.87
C ALA A 133 13.71 8.35 13.84
N ALA A 134 12.59 8.69 13.22
CA ALA A 134 12.03 10.03 13.27
C ALA A 134 11.65 10.40 14.71
N ALA A 135 10.97 9.53 15.44
CA ALA A 135 10.53 9.75 16.82
C ALA A 135 11.72 9.97 17.78
N SER A 136 12.86 9.30 17.58
CA SER A 136 14.06 9.50 18.39
C SER A 136 14.64 10.92 18.30
N GLU A 137 14.27 11.68 17.26
CA GLU A 137 14.69 13.08 17.04
C GLU A 137 13.52 14.07 17.24
N GLY A 138 12.43 13.65 17.90
CA GLY A 138 11.23 14.49 18.13
C GLY A 138 10.44 14.79 16.85
N LEU A 139 10.60 13.95 15.84
CA LEU A 139 9.92 14.06 14.56
C LEU A 139 8.92 12.91 14.35
N MET A 140 8.02 13.10 13.41
CA MET A 140 7.08 12.07 12.94
C MET A 140 7.16 11.94 11.42
N PHE A 141 7.27 10.70 10.92
CA PHE A 141 6.97 10.37 9.53
C PHE A 141 5.56 9.81 9.46
N PRO A 142 4.58 10.54 8.88
CA PRO A 142 3.15 10.28 9.11
C PRO A 142 2.57 9.14 8.27
N LEU A 143 3.28 8.57 7.30
CA LEU A 143 2.82 7.39 6.59
C LEU A 143 2.60 6.24 7.58
N ASP A 144 1.39 5.67 7.61
CA ASP A 144 1.03 4.60 8.54
C ASP A 144 0.22 3.51 7.86
N LEU A 145 0.77 2.29 7.90
CA LEU A 145 0.23 1.10 7.23
C LEU A 145 0.18 -0.07 8.21
N GLY A 146 -0.81 -0.93 8.11
CA GLY A 146 -0.88 -2.16 8.89
C GLY A 146 0.37 -3.07 8.73
N SER A 147 1.02 -3.01 7.56
CA SER A 147 2.24 -3.78 7.25
C SER A 147 3.55 -3.06 7.62
N ARG A 148 3.54 -2.00 8.44
CA ARG A 148 4.72 -1.12 8.74
C ARG A 148 5.98 -1.89 9.18
N GLY A 149 5.82 -3.00 9.87
CA GLY A 149 6.92 -3.85 10.32
C GLY A 149 7.56 -4.72 9.23
N SER A 150 7.01 -4.74 8.01
CA SER A 150 7.48 -5.59 6.90
C SER A 150 7.60 -4.84 5.58
N CYS A 151 6.77 -3.81 5.32
CA CYS A 151 6.87 -3.02 4.11
C CYS A 151 8.11 -2.14 4.12
N THR A 152 8.67 -1.89 2.93
CA THR A 152 9.86 -1.06 2.78
C THR A 152 9.53 0.28 2.15
N LEU A 153 10.32 1.31 2.45
CA LEU A 153 10.12 2.66 1.94
C LEU A 153 10.00 2.68 0.41
N GLY A 154 10.94 2.05 -0.30
CA GLY A 154 10.92 1.99 -1.77
C GLY A 154 9.67 1.30 -2.33
N GLY A 155 9.17 0.25 -1.65
CA GLY A 155 7.90 -0.39 -1.99
C GLY A 155 6.73 0.57 -1.82
N ASN A 156 6.64 1.25 -0.67
CA ASN A 156 5.57 2.22 -0.37
C ASN A 156 5.57 3.39 -1.37
N LEU A 157 6.74 3.87 -1.76
CA LEU A 157 6.88 4.94 -2.77
C LEU A 157 6.51 4.43 -4.17
N SER A 158 6.92 3.21 -4.53
CA SER A 158 6.63 2.62 -5.83
C SER A 158 5.14 2.35 -6.05
N THR A 159 4.38 2.07 -5.00
CA THR A 159 2.91 1.92 -5.06
C THR A 159 2.18 3.22 -4.72
N ASN A 160 2.90 4.28 -4.30
CA ASN A 160 2.30 5.49 -3.74
C ASN A 160 1.33 5.14 -2.60
N ALA A 161 1.79 4.40 -1.60
CA ALA A 161 0.97 3.89 -0.52
C ALA A 161 0.21 5.01 0.23
N GLY A 162 -1.01 4.69 0.64
CA GLY A 162 -1.86 5.56 1.47
C GLY A 162 -1.77 5.20 2.95
N GLY A 163 -2.86 4.69 3.51
CA GLY A 163 -2.98 4.24 4.90
C GLY A 163 -3.83 5.16 5.78
N ASN A 164 -3.79 4.93 7.08
CA ASN A 164 -4.77 5.45 8.03
C ASN A 164 -4.83 6.98 8.15
N ARG A 165 -3.77 7.71 7.74
CA ARG A 165 -3.64 9.17 7.98
C ARG A 165 -3.65 10.01 6.71
N VAL A 166 -4.10 9.45 5.59
CA VAL A 166 -4.15 10.13 4.29
C VAL A 166 -5.01 11.39 4.35
N ILE A 167 -6.14 11.35 5.06
CA ILE A 167 -7.05 12.49 5.21
C ILE A 167 -6.33 13.77 5.68
N ARG A 168 -5.26 13.64 6.47
CA ARG A 168 -4.50 14.77 7.00
C ARG A 168 -3.19 15.02 6.29
N TYR A 169 -2.46 13.97 5.95
CA TYR A 169 -1.07 14.11 5.53
C TYR A 169 -0.85 13.78 4.05
N GLY A 170 -1.88 13.30 3.36
CA GLY A 170 -1.78 12.85 1.99
C GLY A 170 -1.14 11.46 1.86
N MET A 171 -0.91 11.04 0.63
CA MET A 171 -0.29 9.77 0.30
C MET A 171 1.24 9.84 0.37
N ALA A 172 1.93 8.72 0.18
CA ALA A 172 3.39 8.66 0.22
C ALA A 172 4.08 9.71 -0.67
N ARG A 173 3.53 10.03 -1.85
CA ARG A 173 4.08 11.06 -2.76
C ARG A 173 4.12 12.46 -2.16
N ASP A 174 3.18 12.79 -1.27
CA ASP A 174 3.07 14.10 -0.65
C ASP A 174 4.12 14.31 0.47
N MET A 175 4.75 13.22 0.88
CA MET A 175 5.75 13.16 1.94
C MET A 175 7.19 13.07 1.40
N VAL A 176 7.40 13.18 0.08
CA VAL A 176 8.71 13.07 -0.57
C VAL A 176 9.16 14.41 -1.13
N LEU A 177 10.31 14.91 -0.68
CA LEU A 177 10.93 16.13 -1.20
C LEU A 177 11.89 15.82 -2.36
N GLY A 178 12.63 14.74 -2.26
CA GLY A 178 13.61 14.31 -3.24
C GLY A 178 13.62 12.79 -3.41
N LEU A 179 14.12 12.35 -4.56
CA LEU A 179 14.17 10.93 -4.89
C LEU A 179 15.37 10.62 -5.79
N GLU A 180 15.96 9.46 -5.57
CA GLU A 180 16.94 8.86 -6.47
C GLU A 180 16.39 7.55 -7.01
N ALA A 181 16.50 7.36 -8.33
CA ALA A 181 16.07 6.14 -8.99
C ALA A 181 17.04 5.75 -10.12
N VAL A 182 17.08 4.46 -10.43
CA VAL A 182 17.88 3.92 -11.52
C VAL A 182 16.97 3.48 -12.66
N MET A 183 17.21 3.99 -13.86
CA MET A 183 16.48 3.65 -15.07
C MET A 183 16.89 2.28 -15.62
N ALA A 184 16.13 1.78 -16.61
CA ALA A 184 16.36 0.48 -17.22
C ALA A 184 17.79 0.28 -17.77
N ASP A 185 18.41 1.31 -18.34
CA ASP A 185 19.77 1.29 -18.90
C ASP A 185 20.88 1.47 -17.86
N GLY A 186 20.52 1.59 -16.58
CA GLY A 186 21.45 1.84 -15.48
C GLY A 186 21.72 3.33 -15.22
N THR A 187 21.11 4.26 -15.97
CA THR A 187 21.25 5.70 -15.69
C THR A 187 20.65 6.05 -14.33
N VAL A 188 21.42 6.76 -13.52
CA VAL A 188 20.95 7.24 -12.19
C VAL A 188 20.36 8.63 -12.36
N ILE A 189 19.09 8.77 -11.97
CA ILE A 189 18.42 10.05 -11.84
C ILE A 189 18.40 10.41 -10.36
N SER A 190 19.12 11.46 -9.97
CA SER A 190 19.24 11.89 -8.58
C SER A 190 18.67 13.30 -8.43
N SER A 191 17.45 13.40 -7.94
CA SER A 191 16.75 14.64 -7.59
C SER A 191 16.57 14.75 -6.08
N MET A 192 17.66 14.63 -5.32
CA MET A 192 17.66 14.56 -3.85
C MET A 192 17.48 15.95 -3.21
N ASN A 193 16.46 16.66 -3.64
CA ASN A 193 16.09 17.98 -3.10
C ASN A 193 15.63 17.88 -1.65
N ARG A 194 15.92 18.93 -0.86
CA ARG A 194 15.40 19.09 0.51
C ARG A 194 14.45 20.26 0.65
N MET A 195 14.24 21.00 -0.43
CA MET A 195 13.42 22.21 -0.44
C MET A 195 11.96 21.86 -0.72
N ILE A 196 11.03 22.46 0.02
CA ILE A 196 9.59 22.35 -0.23
C ILE A 196 9.20 23.01 -1.55
N LYS A 197 9.86 24.15 -1.88
CA LYS A 197 9.60 24.91 -3.11
C LYS A 197 10.76 24.69 -4.08
N ASN A 198 10.50 24.02 -5.20
CA ASN A 198 11.45 23.87 -6.30
C ASN A 198 10.69 23.77 -7.63
N ASN A 199 10.69 24.87 -8.40
CA ASN A 199 10.07 24.96 -9.71
C ASN A 199 11.10 25.01 -10.85
N ALA A 200 12.28 24.47 -10.64
CA ALA A 200 13.37 24.45 -11.64
C ALA A 200 13.21 23.22 -12.58
N GLY A 201 12.29 23.31 -13.52
CA GLY A 201 12.01 22.25 -14.48
C GLY A 201 10.89 21.30 -14.06
N TYR A 202 10.82 20.14 -14.70
CA TYR A 202 9.86 19.09 -14.35
C TYR A 202 10.21 18.46 -13.00
N ASP A 203 9.17 18.14 -12.22
CA ASP A 203 9.36 17.45 -10.95
C ASP A 203 9.50 15.94 -11.17
N LEU A 204 10.74 15.52 -11.47
CA LEU A 204 11.06 14.17 -11.92
C LEU A 204 10.79 13.08 -10.87
N LYS A 205 10.72 13.41 -9.58
CA LYS A 205 10.41 12.40 -8.56
C LYS A 205 9.04 11.75 -8.80
N HIS A 206 8.06 12.53 -9.29
CA HIS A 206 6.72 12.02 -9.56
C HIS A 206 6.64 11.02 -10.73
N TRP A 207 7.70 10.92 -11.55
CA TRP A 207 7.80 9.94 -12.63
C TRP A 207 8.16 8.54 -12.14
N PHE A 208 8.49 8.37 -10.86
CA PHE A 208 8.83 7.08 -10.26
C PHE A 208 7.84 6.67 -9.18
N LEU A 209 7.15 7.64 -8.55
CA LEU A 209 6.19 7.40 -7.48
C LEU A 209 4.88 6.81 -8.05
N GLY A 210 4.46 5.65 -7.54
CA GLY A 210 3.24 4.96 -7.99
C GLY A 210 3.39 4.22 -9.32
N THR A 211 4.62 3.95 -9.78
CA THR A 211 4.88 3.25 -11.05
C THR A 211 5.19 1.75 -10.90
N GLU A 212 5.15 1.25 -9.68
CA GLU A 212 5.35 -0.16 -9.35
C GLU A 212 6.66 -0.75 -9.92
N GLY A 213 7.71 0.09 -10.01
CA GLY A 213 9.00 -0.30 -10.55
C GLY A 213 9.03 -0.51 -12.07
N THR A 214 8.02 -0.07 -12.81
CA THR A 214 7.97 -0.21 -14.28
C THR A 214 8.78 0.86 -15.02
N LEU A 215 9.04 2.02 -14.41
CA LEU A 215 9.79 3.13 -15.03
C LEU A 215 11.20 3.29 -14.47
N GLY A 216 11.48 2.74 -13.29
CA GLY A 216 12.79 2.79 -12.64
C GLY A 216 12.74 2.15 -11.26
N ILE A 217 13.92 1.88 -10.69
CA ILE A 217 14.08 1.32 -9.35
C ILE A 217 14.49 2.42 -8.39
N ILE A 218 13.63 2.74 -7.43
CA ILE A 218 13.92 3.72 -6.39
C ILE A 218 15.00 3.16 -5.47
N THR A 219 16.04 3.95 -5.21
CA THR A 219 17.17 3.59 -4.34
C THR A 219 17.23 4.40 -3.06
N ARG A 220 16.87 5.69 -3.11
CA ARG A 220 16.91 6.62 -1.97
C ARG A 220 15.79 7.64 -2.06
N ALA A 221 15.38 8.18 -0.93
CA ALA A 221 14.44 9.30 -0.88
C ALA A 221 14.81 10.31 0.21
N VAL A 222 14.45 11.57 -0.03
CA VAL A 222 14.39 12.62 1.00
C VAL A 222 12.93 12.72 1.46
N LEU A 223 12.68 12.35 2.71
CA LEU A 223 11.36 12.37 3.31
C LEU A 223 11.12 13.70 4.01
N ARG A 224 9.88 14.18 3.95
CA ARG A 224 9.38 15.31 4.71
C ARG A 224 8.75 14.81 6.00
N CYS A 225 9.39 15.06 7.14
CA CYS A 225 8.84 14.78 8.45
C CYS A 225 7.97 15.95 8.97
N ARG A 226 7.29 15.70 10.07
CA ARG A 226 6.53 16.67 10.87
C ARG A 226 7.11 16.70 12.26
N GLU A 227 6.80 17.73 13.04
CA GLU A 227 7.03 17.69 14.48
C GLU A 227 6.23 16.55 15.09
N GLU A 228 6.79 15.91 16.10
CA GLU A 228 6.08 14.87 16.84
C GLU A 228 4.82 15.42 17.49
N VAL A 229 3.74 14.69 17.40
CA VAL A 229 2.46 15.04 18.01
C VAL A 229 2.26 14.15 19.23
N THR A 230 2.16 14.77 20.41
CA THR A 230 2.10 14.05 21.69
C THR A 230 0.67 13.67 22.11
N THR A 231 -0.35 14.27 21.48
CA THR A 231 -1.77 14.01 21.79
C THR A 231 -2.48 13.48 20.54
N ALA A 232 -3.24 12.41 20.70
CA ALA A 232 -4.06 11.83 19.64
C ALA A 232 -5.36 11.27 20.23
N PRO A 233 -6.28 12.15 20.73
CA PRO A 233 -7.55 11.66 21.24
C PRO A 233 -8.27 10.84 20.19
N THR A 234 -8.75 9.67 20.63
CA THR A 234 -9.36 8.67 19.77
C THR A 234 -10.71 8.27 20.32
N ALA A 235 -11.70 8.15 19.43
CA ALA A 235 -13.05 7.73 19.80
C ALA A 235 -13.57 6.68 18.81
N LEU A 236 -14.44 5.80 19.32
CA LEU A 236 -15.29 4.96 18.48
C LEU A 236 -16.73 5.43 18.62
N VAL A 237 -17.42 5.57 17.50
CA VAL A 237 -18.75 6.20 17.39
C VAL A 237 -19.69 5.28 16.63
N ALA A 238 -20.94 5.14 17.10
CA ALA A 238 -22.00 4.40 16.42
C ALA A 238 -22.94 5.35 15.65
N ILE A 239 -23.26 5.00 14.39
CA ILE A 239 -24.07 5.82 13.48
C ILE A 239 -25.07 4.95 12.71
N ASN A 240 -26.31 5.43 12.54
CA ASN A 240 -27.38 4.63 11.92
C ASN A 240 -27.61 4.88 10.43
N SER A 241 -27.09 5.98 9.87
CA SER A 241 -27.27 6.27 8.44
C SER A 241 -26.03 6.86 7.81
N PHE A 242 -25.83 6.62 6.51
CA PHE A 242 -24.70 7.15 5.77
C PHE A 242 -24.76 8.70 5.66
N ASP A 243 -25.95 9.28 5.55
CA ASP A 243 -26.13 10.73 5.52
C ASP A 243 -25.68 11.39 6.85
N ALA A 244 -26.03 10.77 7.99
CA ALA A 244 -25.55 11.19 9.30
C ALA A 244 -24.02 11.04 9.43
N LEU A 245 -23.44 9.96 8.89
CA LEU A 245 -21.99 9.75 8.84
C LEU A 245 -21.28 10.86 8.06
N VAL A 246 -21.80 11.26 6.91
CA VAL A 246 -21.25 12.36 6.10
C VAL A 246 -21.37 13.69 6.82
N ALA A 247 -22.51 13.94 7.47
CA ALA A 247 -22.72 15.16 8.27
C ALA A 247 -21.78 15.21 9.48
N PHE A 248 -21.57 14.09 10.15
CA PHE A 248 -20.63 13.96 11.27
C PHE A 248 -19.18 14.19 10.83
N LEU A 249 -18.73 13.59 9.72
CA LEU A 249 -17.39 13.85 9.16
C LEU A 249 -17.19 15.37 8.92
N LYS A 250 -18.16 16.04 8.34
CA LYS A 250 -18.10 17.49 8.09
C LYS A 250 -18.05 18.31 9.39
N GLN A 251 -18.78 17.88 10.42
CA GLN A 251 -18.74 18.52 11.74
C GLN A 251 -17.38 18.35 12.41
N LEU A 252 -16.80 17.14 12.37
CA LEU A 252 -15.46 16.84 12.89
C LEU A 252 -14.38 17.66 12.19
N ASP A 253 -14.35 17.64 10.86
CA ASP A 253 -13.32 18.35 10.09
C ASP A 253 -13.34 19.86 10.38
N ARG A 254 -14.55 20.45 10.46
CA ARG A 254 -14.73 21.84 10.85
C ARG A 254 -14.31 22.12 12.29
N GLY A 255 -14.74 21.25 13.23
CA GLY A 255 -14.49 21.44 14.65
C GLY A 255 -13.04 21.20 15.05
N LEU A 256 -12.36 20.25 14.40
CA LEU A 256 -10.95 19.91 14.65
C LEU A 256 -9.96 20.80 13.88
N ALA A 257 -10.44 21.62 12.94
CA ALA A 257 -9.63 22.61 12.23
C ALA A 257 -8.31 22.06 11.63
N GLY A 258 -8.38 20.89 10.95
CA GLY A 258 -7.25 20.21 10.32
C GLY A 258 -6.49 19.23 11.23
N ASN A 259 -6.98 18.94 12.42
CA ASN A 259 -6.41 17.92 13.31
C ASN A 259 -7.04 16.53 13.14
N LEU A 260 -8.09 16.37 12.32
CA LEU A 260 -8.65 15.06 12.00
C LEU A 260 -7.59 14.24 11.25
N SER A 261 -7.06 13.20 11.89
CA SER A 261 -5.97 12.38 11.34
C SER A 261 -6.43 11.02 10.84
N ALA A 262 -7.54 10.49 11.35
CA ALA A 262 -8.17 9.28 10.83
C ALA A 262 -9.70 9.34 10.97
N PHE A 263 -10.39 8.77 9.97
CA PHE A 263 -11.84 8.57 9.95
C PHE A 263 -12.12 7.21 9.30
N GLU A 264 -12.09 6.17 10.14
CA GLU A 264 -12.15 4.77 9.74
C GLU A 264 -13.54 4.21 9.97
N VAL A 265 -14.19 3.75 8.93
CA VAL A 265 -15.56 3.26 9.02
C VAL A 265 -15.59 1.74 8.90
N MET A 266 -16.27 1.10 9.82
CA MET A 266 -16.62 -0.32 9.80
C MET A 266 -18.13 -0.45 9.61
N TRP A 267 -18.57 -1.23 8.62
CA TRP A 267 -19.97 -1.62 8.49
C TRP A 267 -20.35 -2.57 9.63
N GLN A 268 -21.62 -2.62 9.98
CA GLN A 268 -22.14 -3.42 11.10
C GLN A 268 -21.63 -4.86 11.08
N ASN A 269 -21.67 -5.52 9.94
CA ASN A 269 -21.25 -6.92 9.84
C ASN A 269 -19.74 -7.13 10.06
N PHE A 270 -18.89 -6.17 9.70
CA PHE A 270 -17.48 -6.21 10.03
C PHE A 270 -17.24 -5.95 11.52
N TYR A 271 -17.92 -4.97 12.10
CA TYR A 271 -17.84 -4.71 13.55
C TYR A 271 -18.28 -5.92 14.36
N GLN A 272 -19.40 -6.57 13.99
CA GLN A 272 -19.84 -7.82 14.61
C GLN A 272 -18.78 -8.93 14.47
N LEU A 273 -18.17 -9.08 13.30
CA LEU A 273 -17.14 -10.08 13.06
C LEU A 273 -15.95 -9.93 14.01
N VAL A 274 -15.48 -8.71 14.25
CA VAL A 274 -14.28 -8.44 15.05
C VAL A 274 -14.58 -8.30 16.56
N THR A 275 -15.85 -8.25 16.98
CA THR A 275 -16.26 -8.11 18.39
C THR A 275 -17.02 -9.31 18.93
N GLN A 276 -17.35 -10.30 18.11
CA GLN A 276 -18.02 -11.55 18.53
C GLN A 276 -17.05 -12.72 18.51
N PRO A 277 -17.22 -13.73 19.39
CA PRO A 277 -16.39 -14.92 19.34
C PRO A 277 -16.41 -15.58 17.94
N PRO A 278 -15.26 -16.06 17.43
CA PRO A 278 -14.00 -16.30 18.12
C PRO A 278 -13.02 -15.10 18.18
N ALA A 279 -13.41 -13.89 17.72
CA ALA A 279 -12.54 -12.72 17.81
C ALA A 279 -12.19 -12.39 19.25
N PRO A 280 -10.92 -12.01 19.54
CA PRO A 280 -10.45 -11.77 20.89
C PRO A 280 -10.84 -10.38 21.46
N ASN A 281 -11.36 -9.50 20.59
CA ASN A 281 -11.57 -8.11 20.94
C ASN A 281 -12.81 -7.92 21.83
N GLN A 282 -12.74 -6.97 22.74
CA GLN A 282 -13.90 -6.55 23.53
C GLN A 282 -14.83 -5.67 22.67
N ARG A 283 -16.11 -5.71 22.96
CA ARG A 283 -17.13 -4.88 22.31
C ARG A 283 -17.34 -3.59 23.12
N PRO A 284 -16.83 -2.43 22.65
CA PRO A 284 -17.00 -1.19 23.40
C PRO A 284 -18.38 -0.53 23.23
N LEU A 285 -19.07 -0.75 22.09
CA LEU A 285 -20.41 -0.25 21.79
C LEU A 285 -21.34 -1.40 21.42
N GLN A 286 -22.65 -1.21 21.53
CA GLN A 286 -23.64 -2.20 21.05
C GLN A 286 -23.48 -2.41 19.54
N ASP A 287 -23.88 -3.57 19.02
CA ASP A 287 -23.65 -3.99 17.64
C ASP A 287 -24.90 -3.85 16.73
N ASP A 288 -25.78 -2.92 17.06
CA ASP A 288 -27.07 -2.67 16.40
C ASP A 288 -27.05 -1.46 15.45
N ALA A 289 -25.98 -0.65 15.47
CA ALA A 289 -25.82 0.46 14.54
C ALA A 289 -25.35 0.00 13.15
N ALA A 290 -25.69 0.77 12.10
CA ALA A 290 -25.30 0.47 10.74
C ALA A 290 -23.81 0.67 10.48
N TYR A 291 -23.18 1.65 11.14
CA TYR A 291 -21.77 2.04 10.97
C TYR A 291 -21.10 2.29 12.30
N TYR A 292 -19.83 1.92 12.40
CA TYR A 292 -18.93 2.21 13.50
C TYR A 292 -17.74 2.98 12.98
N VAL A 293 -17.51 4.15 13.56
CA VAL A 293 -16.48 5.09 13.06
C VAL A 293 -15.42 5.27 14.11
N LEU A 294 -14.18 4.86 13.81
CA LEU A 294 -13.02 5.21 14.60
C LEU A 294 -12.50 6.58 14.12
N VAL A 295 -12.40 7.51 15.05
CA VAL A 295 -11.91 8.87 14.83
C VAL A 295 -10.61 9.06 15.59
N GLU A 296 -9.57 9.59 14.95
CA GLU A 296 -8.34 10.05 15.60
C GLU A 296 -8.11 11.53 15.30
N ALA A 297 -7.76 12.31 16.30
CA ALA A 297 -7.52 13.76 16.17
C ALA A 297 -6.13 14.15 16.71
N MET A 298 -5.07 13.89 15.93
CA MET A 298 -3.70 14.17 16.33
C MET A 298 -3.45 15.67 16.57
N GLY A 299 -2.97 16.03 17.77
CA GLY A 299 -2.66 17.41 18.14
C GLY A 299 -3.89 18.22 18.62
N ALA A 300 -5.06 17.61 18.68
CA ALA A 300 -6.21 18.20 19.36
C ALA A 300 -6.15 17.95 20.87
N ALA A 301 -6.84 18.78 21.64
CA ALA A 301 -7.14 18.46 23.05
C ALA A 301 -8.29 17.45 23.12
N GLN A 302 -8.28 16.58 24.14
CA GLN A 302 -9.32 15.58 24.33
C GLN A 302 -10.70 16.22 24.52
N GLU A 303 -10.75 17.30 25.30
CA GLU A 303 -11.97 18.06 25.59
C GLU A 303 -12.58 18.65 24.31
N GLN A 304 -11.75 18.98 23.31
CA GLN A 304 -12.23 19.45 22.02
C GLN A 304 -12.96 18.36 21.24
N LEU A 305 -12.43 17.14 21.22
CA LEU A 305 -13.10 16.00 20.60
C LEU A 305 -14.38 15.65 21.33
N GLU A 306 -14.35 15.58 22.67
CA GLU A 306 -15.51 15.28 23.51
C GLU A 306 -16.65 16.29 23.28
N ALA A 307 -16.36 17.60 23.25
CA ALA A 307 -17.35 18.64 22.96
C ALA A 307 -17.99 18.50 21.56
N ILE A 308 -17.22 18.05 20.55
CA ILE A 308 -17.76 17.80 19.21
C ILE A 308 -18.68 16.58 19.23
N LEU A 309 -18.32 15.52 19.96
CA LEU A 309 -19.14 14.32 20.10
C LEU A 309 -20.45 14.61 20.84
N GLU A 310 -20.44 15.41 21.92
CA GLU A 310 -21.63 15.87 22.62
C GLU A 310 -22.60 16.61 21.68
N GLN A 311 -22.07 17.56 20.91
CA GLN A 311 -22.88 18.27 19.91
C GLN A 311 -23.44 17.34 18.82
N ALA A 312 -22.69 16.30 18.42
CA ALA A 312 -23.14 15.34 17.44
C ALA A 312 -24.25 14.42 18.00
N LEU A 313 -24.19 14.06 19.28
CA LEU A 313 -25.25 13.35 19.99
C LEU A 313 -26.53 14.21 20.10
N GLU A 314 -26.40 15.49 20.49
CA GLU A 314 -27.52 16.43 20.55
C GLU A 314 -28.19 16.66 19.18
N ALA A 315 -27.40 16.62 18.12
CA ALA A 315 -27.88 16.76 16.74
C ALA A 315 -28.39 15.43 16.14
N GLU A 316 -28.41 14.34 16.90
CA GLU A 316 -28.81 12.99 16.46
C GLU A 316 -27.99 12.47 15.25
N LEU A 317 -26.76 12.97 15.05
CA LEU A 317 -25.86 12.49 13.99
C LEU A 317 -25.18 11.17 14.41
N ILE A 318 -24.96 10.99 15.71
CA ILE A 318 -24.41 9.76 16.28
C ILE A 318 -25.36 9.25 17.36
N VAL A 319 -25.33 7.93 17.64
CA VAL A 319 -26.22 7.33 18.63
C VAL A 319 -25.50 6.95 19.93
N ASP A 320 -24.21 6.69 19.84
CA ASP A 320 -23.36 6.36 21.00
C ASP A 320 -21.88 6.63 20.66
N ALA A 321 -21.05 6.85 21.67
CA ALA A 321 -19.62 7.08 21.51
C ALA A 321 -18.83 6.64 22.76
N VAL A 322 -17.62 6.14 22.54
CA VAL A 322 -16.61 5.89 23.57
C VAL A 322 -15.31 6.60 23.21
N VAL A 323 -14.73 7.32 24.16
CA VAL A 323 -13.46 8.04 24.02
C VAL A 323 -12.39 7.32 24.82
N SER A 324 -11.24 7.04 24.20
CA SER A 324 -10.10 6.40 24.88
C SER A 324 -9.52 7.32 25.94
N GLN A 325 -9.23 6.75 27.13
CA GLN A 325 -8.66 7.46 28.29
C GLN A 325 -7.19 7.06 28.53
N SER A 326 -6.64 6.18 27.70
CA SER A 326 -5.26 5.70 27.79
C SER A 326 -4.78 5.17 26.45
N SER A 327 -3.46 5.09 26.26
CA SER A 327 -2.84 4.48 25.07
C SER A 327 -3.30 3.03 24.85
N GLN A 328 -3.45 2.25 25.93
CA GLN A 328 -3.95 0.88 25.85
C GLN A 328 -5.38 0.82 25.27
N GLN A 329 -6.27 1.73 25.68
CA GLN A 329 -7.61 1.81 25.10
C GLN A 329 -7.59 2.27 23.65
N THR A 330 -6.71 3.22 23.31
CA THR A 330 -6.47 3.63 21.91
C THR A 330 -6.06 2.42 21.07
N ASP A 331 -5.08 1.64 21.52
CA ASP A 331 -4.63 0.42 20.82
C ASP A 331 -5.75 -0.62 20.69
N GLN A 332 -6.62 -0.75 21.71
CA GLN A 332 -7.78 -1.64 21.65
C GLN A 332 -8.82 -1.19 20.61
N LEU A 333 -9.09 0.11 20.50
CA LEU A 333 -10.00 0.65 19.48
C LEU A 333 -9.44 0.46 18.06
N TRP A 334 -8.15 0.76 17.85
CA TRP A 334 -7.47 0.50 16.58
C TRP A 334 -7.43 -0.99 16.26
N GLY A 335 -7.26 -1.84 17.28
CA GLY A 335 -7.28 -3.30 17.12
C GLY A 335 -8.56 -3.82 16.49
N LEU A 336 -9.72 -3.20 16.75
CA LEU A 336 -10.99 -3.56 16.11
C LEU A 336 -10.94 -3.33 14.59
N ARG A 337 -10.44 -2.16 14.19
CA ARG A 337 -10.34 -1.78 12.78
C ARG A 337 -9.31 -2.61 12.03
N ASP A 338 -8.21 -2.95 12.68
CA ASP A 338 -7.07 -3.62 12.04
C ASP A 338 -7.22 -5.16 12.00
N ASP A 339 -8.20 -5.74 12.69
CA ASP A 339 -8.40 -7.20 12.76
C ASP A 339 -9.11 -7.78 11.52
N VAL A 340 -8.64 -7.35 10.34
CA VAL A 340 -9.11 -7.86 9.03
C VAL A 340 -8.89 -9.37 8.91
N ALA A 341 -7.92 -9.91 9.66
CA ALA A 341 -7.62 -11.35 9.66
C ALA A 341 -8.84 -12.23 10.07
N GLN A 342 -9.80 -11.68 10.82
CA GLN A 342 -11.03 -12.42 11.15
C GLN A 342 -11.85 -12.80 9.90
N THR A 343 -11.71 -12.08 8.80
CA THR A 343 -12.40 -12.43 7.55
C THR A 343 -11.92 -13.77 6.98
N PHE A 344 -10.66 -14.16 7.24
CA PHE A 344 -10.08 -15.41 6.73
C PHE A 344 -10.67 -16.69 7.34
N GLN A 345 -11.48 -16.60 8.39
CA GLN A 345 -12.27 -17.76 8.83
C GLN A 345 -13.29 -18.23 7.78
N PHE A 346 -13.57 -17.38 6.79
CA PHE A 346 -14.44 -17.71 5.63
C PHE A 346 -13.65 -18.01 4.36
N SER A 347 -12.34 -18.25 4.48
CA SER A 347 -11.44 -18.52 3.32
C SER A 347 -12.00 -19.62 2.40
N PRO A 348 -11.81 -19.45 1.07
CA PRO A 348 -11.04 -18.37 0.42
C PRO A 348 -11.78 -17.03 0.40
N VAL A 349 -11.03 -15.92 0.58
CA VAL A 349 -11.54 -14.55 0.62
C VAL A 349 -10.86 -13.71 -0.47
N PHE A 350 -11.65 -12.94 -1.19
CA PHE A 350 -11.18 -11.94 -2.16
C PHE A 350 -11.13 -10.57 -1.50
N LEU A 351 -9.98 -9.90 -1.60
CA LEU A 351 -9.76 -8.58 -1.02
C LEU A 351 -9.72 -7.52 -2.12
N PHE A 352 -10.47 -6.44 -1.92
CA PHE A 352 -10.49 -5.31 -2.84
C PHE A 352 -10.25 -4.00 -2.08
N ASP A 353 -9.63 -3.05 -2.76
CA ASP A 353 -9.60 -1.65 -2.38
C ASP A 353 -10.02 -0.80 -3.57
N VAL A 354 -10.96 0.08 -3.36
CA VAL A 354 -11.48 0.97 -4.39
C VAL A 354 -11.62 2.39 -3.85
N SER A 355 -11.60 3.36 -4.75
CA SER A 355 -11.79 4.76 -4.35
C SER A 355 -12.90 5.40 -5.17
N LEU A 356 -13.76 6.17 -4.51
CA LEU A 356 -14.90 6.83 -5.14
C LEU A 356 -15.35 8.05 -4.32
N ARG A 357 -16.17 8.90 -4.93
CA ARG A 357 -16.74 10.06 -4.27
C ARG A 357 -17.60 9.64 -3.08
N LEU A 358 -17.47 10.34 -1.97
CA LEU A 358 -18.21 10.07 -0.73
C LEU A 358 -19.74 9.97 -0.97
N SER A 359 -20.32 10.83 -1.82
CA SER A 359 -21.74 10.81 -2.16
C SER A 359 -22.22 9.54 -2.85
N GLU A 360 -21.32 8.72 -3.40
CA GLU A 360 -21.67 7.50 -4.13
C GLU A 360 -21.48 6.24 -3.30
N MET A 361 -20.81 6.31 -2.14
CA MET A 361 -20.33 5.13 -1.40
C MET A 361 -21.46 4.21 -0.94
N ALA A 362 -22.50 4.74 -0.30
CA ALA A 362 -23.60 3.91 0.20
C ALA A 362 -24.24 3.14 -0.95
N ARG A 363 -24.62 3.85 -2.03
CA ARG A 363 -25.23 3.25 -3.22
C ARG A 363 -24.32 2.27 -3.94
N TYR A 364 -23.00 2.52 -3.93
CA TYR A 364 -22.04 1.61 -4.50
C TYR A 364 -21.93 0.31 -3.70
N VAL A 365 -21.90 0.37 -2.37
CA VAL A 365 -21.89 -0.83 -1.51
C VAL A 365 -23.17 -1.65 -1.73
N ASP A 366 -24.33 -1.00 -1.85
CA ASP A 366 -25.60 -1.67 -2.16
C ASP A 366 -25.57 -2.35 -3.54
N ALA A 367 -24.98 -1.70 -4.55
CA ALA A 367 -24.83 -2.28 -5.89
C ALA A 367 -23.90 -3.51 -5.88
N VAL A 368 -22.79 -3.45 -5.13
CA VAL A 368 -21.88 -4.60 -4.95
C VAL A 368 -22.64 -5.76 -4.27
N ASN A 369 -23.36 -5.50 -3.18
CA ASN A 369 -24.14 -6.51 -2.45
C ASN A 369 -25.20 -7.15 -3.36
N ALA A 370 -25.94 -6.35 -4.13
CA ALA A 370 -26.93 -6.86 -5.09
C ALA A 370 -26.26 -7.69 -6.19
N GLY A 371 -25.12 -7.25 -6.72
CA GLY A 371 -24.34 -7.96 -7.72
C GLY A 371 -23.83 -9.32 -7.23
N LEU A 372 -23.39 -9.40 -5.98
CA LEU A 372 -22.97 -10.66 -5.34
C LEU A 372 -24.15 -11.60 -5.11
N ALA A 373 -25.26 -11.09 -4.56
CA ALA A 373 -26.47 -11.89 -4.30
C ALA A 373 -27.09 -12.46 -5.58
N ALA A 374 -26.95 -11.76 -6.72
CA ALA A 374 -27.43 -12.25 -8.01
C ALA A 374 -26.57 -13.38 -8.61
N ARG A 375 -25.31 -13.51 -8.16
CA ARG A 375 -24.32 -14.45 -8.74
C ARG A 375 -24.00 -15.64 -7.84
N PHE A 376 -24.16 -15.48 -6.52
CA PHE A 376 -23.69 -16.46 -5.54
C PHE A 376 -24.76 -16.74 -4.48
N ASP A 377 -24.76 -17.97 -3.97
CA ASP A 377 -25.58 -18.36 -2.84
C ASP A 377 -24.93 -17.93 -1.53
N ALA A 378 -25.65 -17.16 -0.71
CA ALA A 378 -25.21 -16.66 0.61
C ALA A 378 -23.79 -16.03 0.64
N PRO A 379 -23.46 -15.10 -0.27
CA PRO A 379 -22.15 -14.45 -0.24
C PRO A 379 -21.96 -13.64 1.05
N LYS A 380 -20.73 -13.60 1.56
CA LYS A 380 -20.34 -12.73 2.67
C LYS A 380 -19.52 -11.57 2.12
N ASN A 381 -19.89 -10.34 2.49
CA ASN A 381 -19.19 -9.14 2.10
C ASN A 381 -18.96 -8.27 3.34
N PHE A 382 -17.73 -8.23 3.81
CA PHE A 382 -17.32 -7.38 4.93
C PHE A 382 -16.73 -6.09 4.37
N VAL A 383 -17.29 -4.95 4.81
CA VAL A 383 -16.91 -3.63 4.31
C VAL A 383 -16.32 -2.80 5.42
N LEU A 384 -15.18 -2.20 5.16
CA LEU A 384 -14.54 -1.19 6.00
C LEU A 384 -13.78 -0.19 5.12
N GLY A 385 -13.28 0.90 5.67
CA GLY A 385 -12.43 1.78 4.87
C GLY A 385 -12.17 3.15 5.45
N HIS A 386 -11.25 3.84 4.77
CA HIS A 386 -10.86 5.22 5.01
C HIS A 386 -11.88 6.16 4.31
N VAL A 387 -13.12 6.18 4.85
CA VAL A 387 -14.21 6.89 4.17
C VAL A 387 -13.94 8.39 4.06
N GLY A 388 -13.17 8.93 5.00
CA GLY A 388 -12.81 10.36 5.00
C GLY A 388 -11.98 10.80 3.79
N ASP A 389 -11.24 9.89 3.14
CA ASP A 389 -10.43 10.16 1.95
C ASP A 389 -10.91 9.43 0.68
N GLY A 390 -12.05 8.76 0.78
CA GLY A 390 -12.70 8.17 -0.39
C GLY A 390 -12.42 6.70 -0.64
N ASN A 391 -11.76 5.98 0.27
CA ASN A 391 -11.36 4.59 0.10
C ASN A 391 -12.32 3.62 0.81
N LEU A 392 -12.64 2.51 0.12
CA LEU A 392 -13.38 1.36 0.66
C LEU A 392 -12.59 0.06 0.43
N HIS A 393 -12.56 -0.76 1.47
CA HIS A 393 -12.07 -2.14 1.41
C HIS A 393 -13.22 -3.13 1.48
N PHE A 394 -13.12 -4.20 0.69
CA PHE A 394 -14.05 -5.31 0.71
C PHE A 394 -13.30 -6.60 0.98
N ALA A 395 -13.83 -7.42 1.87
CA ALA A 395 -13.42 -8.80 2.07
C ALA A 395 -14.61 -9.70 1.73
N ILE A 396 -14.54 -10.39 0.59
CA ILE A 396 -15.67 -11.11 -0.01
C ILE A 396 -15.39 -12.61 -0.03
N ALA A 397 -16.29 -13.41 0.54
CA ALA A 397 -16.24 -14.87 0.50
C ALA A 397 -17.48 -15.42 -0.19
N VAL A 398 -17.29 -16.32 -1.17
CA VAL A 398 -18.35 -16.94 -1.98
C VAL A 398 -18.26 -18.48 -1.96
N GLY A 399 -17.57 -19.04 -0.97
CA GLY A 399 -17.46 -20.49 -0.77
C GLY A 399 -16.47 -21.21 -1.70
N GLY A 400 -15.63 -20.46 -2.44
CA GLY A 400 -14.60 -21.01 -3.31
C GLY A 400 -13.81 -19.92 -4.02
N ASP A 401 -12.76 -20.30 -4.76
CA ASP A 401 -11.82 -19.42 -5.46
C ASP A 401 -11.56 -19.84 -6.92
N SER A 402 -12.46 -20.63 -7.49
CA SER A 402 -12.37 -20.96 -8.92
C SER A 402 -12.32 -19.71 -9.78
N ARG A 403 -11.76 -19.84 -10.98
CA ARG A 403 -11.68 -18.72 -11.94
C ARG A 403 -13.04 -18.06 -12.19
N ALA A 404 -14.10 -18.84 -12.34
CA ALA A 404 -15.45 -18.31 -12.55
C ALA A 404 -15.98 -17.54 -11.33
N GLN A 405 -15.65 -18.01 -10.10
CA GLN A 405 -16.01 -17.30 -8.87
C GLN A 405 -15.25 -16.00 -8.75
N ARG A 406 -13.93 -15.99 -9.01
CA ARG A 406 -13.13 -14.78 -9.04
C ARG A 406 -13.68 -13.76 -10.04
N GLU A 407 -13.87 -14.15 -11.30
CA GLU A 407 -14.43 -13.28 -12.35
C GLU A 407 -15.81 -12.73 -11.96
N GLY A 408 -16.66 -13.54 -11.31
CA GLY A 408 -17.98 -13.11 -10.83
C GLY A 408 -17.92 -12.10 -9.68
N VAL A 409 -16.99 -12.26 -8.74
CA VAL A 409 -16.76 -11.32 -7.63
C VAL A 409 -16.16 -10.01 -8.16
N GLU A 410 -15.15 -10.11 -9.01
CA GLU A 410 -14.50 -8.95 -9.65
C GLU A 410 -15.50 -8.13 -10.48
N ALA A 411 -16.38 -8.79 -11.23
CA ALA A 411 -17.46 -8.12 -11.97
C ALA A 411 -18.42 -7.39 -11.01
N ALA A 412 -18.82 -8.01 -9.90
CA ALA A 412 -19.71 -7.38 -8.93
C ALA A 412 -19.09 -6.12 -8.29
N VAL A 413 -17.77 -6.12 -8.08
CA VAL A 413 -17.04 -4.99 -7.48
C VAL A 413 -16.70 -3.93 -8.53
N TYR A 414 -16.12 -4.29 -9.68
CA TYR A 414 -15.54 -3.31 -10.59
C TYR A 414 -16.52 -2.74 -11.62
N GLU A 415 -17.54 -3.50 -12.07
CA GLU A 415 -18.48 -2.97 -13.07
C GLU A 415 -19.25 -1.71 -12.62
N PRO A 416 -19.72 -1.60 -11.35
CA PRO A 416 -20.42 -0.40 -10.91
C PRO A 416 -19.55 0.86 -10.88
N LEU A 417 -18.22 0.73 -10.78
CA LEU A 417 -17.29 1.88 -10.75
C LEU A 417 -17.30 2.68 -12.06
N LYS A 418 -17.58 2.04 -13.20
CA LYS A 418 -17.63 2.71 -14.50
C LYS A 418 -18.61 3.88 -14.52
N ALA A 419 -19.80 3.68 -13.96
CA ALA A 419 -20.89 4.69 -14.00
C ALA A 419 -20.60 5.91 -13.09
N ILE A 420 -19.79 5.72 -12.05
CA ILE A 420 -19.50 6.73 -11.03
C ILE A 420 -18.08 7.31 -11.14
N GLN A 421 -17.32 6.89 -12.15
CA GLN A 421 -15.92 7.29 -12.34
C GLN A 421 -15.05 7.03 -11.07
N GLY A 422 -15.29 5.89 -10.42
CA GLY A 422 -14.48 5.44 -9.29
C GLY A 422 -13.13 4.88 -9.73
N SER A 423 -12.25 4.55 -8.79
CA SER A 423 -10.96 3.90 -9.06
C SER A 423 -10.98 2.43 -8.66
N VAL A 424 -10.43 1.56 -9.49
CA VAL A 424 -10.24 0.12 -9.19
C VAL A 424 -9.15 -0.12 -8.15
N SER A 425 -8.35 0.90 -7.84
CA SER A 425 -7.33 0.84 -6.80
C SER A 425 -7.22 2.20 -6.11
N ALA A 426 -7.37 2.20 -4.79
CA ALA A 426 -7.10 3.36 -3.95
C ALA A 426 -5.62 3.40 -3.54
N GLU A 427 -5.09 2.29 -3.00
CA GLU A 427 -3.78 2.19 -2.37
C GLU A 427 -2.91 1.08 -2.94
N HIS A 428 -3.49 -0.10 -3.27
CA HIS A 428 -2.73 -1.32 -3.54
C HIS A 428 -1.90 -1.28 -4.82
N GLY A 429 -2.20 -0.38 -5.76
CA GLY A 429 -1.64 -0.37 -7.11
C GLY A 429 -2.47 -1.23 -8.06
N VAL A 430 -1.95 -1.46 -9.26
CA VAL A 430 -2.61 -2.20 -10.34
C VAL A 430 -2.04 -3.61 -10.50
N GLY A 431 -0.73 -3.74 -10.55
CA GLY A 431 -0.01 -5.00 -10.70
C GLY A 431 -0.45 -5.81 -11.93
N LEU A 432 -0.65 -7.11 -11.71
CA LEU A 432 -1.29 -8.02 -12.68
C LEU A 432 -2.79 -8.14 -12.39
N GLU A 433 -3.19 -8.11 -11.14
CA GLU A 433 -4.55 -8.43 -10.70
C GLU A 433 -5.58 -7.43 -11.22
N LYS A 434 -5.30 -6.13 -11.10
CA LYS A 434 -6.24 -5.07 -11.51
C LYS A 434 -6.04 -4.58 -12.95
N LYS A 435 -4.96 -5.02 -13.62
CA LYS A 435 -4.66 -4.68 -15.01
C LYS A 435 -5.83 -4.91 -15.98
N PRO A 436 -6.61 -6.01 -15.91
CA PRO A 436 -7.76 -6.21 -16.79
C PRO A 436 -8.86 -5.16 -16.65
N TYR A 437 -8.90 -4.45 -15.51
CA TYR A 437 -9.93 -3.48 -15.14
C TYR A 437 -9.46 -2.02 -15.27
N LEU A 438 -8.20 -1.77 -15.64
CA LEU A 438 -7.67 -0.41 -15.76
C LEU A 438 -8.48 0.46 -16.74
N HIS A 439 -8.95 -0.14 -17.85
CA HIS A 439 -9.79 0.54 -18.84
C HIS A 439 -11.21 0.91 -18.35
N PHE A 440 -11.61 0.51 -17.13
CA PHE A 440 -12.87 0.93 -16.51
C PHE A 440 -12.79 2.35 -15.95
N VAL A 441 -11.58 2.77 -15.59
CA VAL A 441 -11.31 4.00 -14.82
C VAL A 441 -10.32 4.93 -15.51
N ARG A 442 -9.69 4.46 -16.58
CA ARG A 442 -8.77 5.23 -17.44
C ARG A 442 -9.22 5.14 -18.89
N ASP A 443 -9.27 6.27 -19.57
CA ASP A 443 -9.55 6.26 -21.01
C ASP A 443 -8.35 5.74 -21.82
N GLU A 444 -8.60 5.41 -23.10
CA GLU A 444 -7.56 4.87 -23.97
C GLU A 444 -6.42 5.87 -24.21
N ALA A 445 -6.69 7.18 -24.20
CA ALA A 445 -5.65 8.20 -24.37
C ALA A 445 -4.69 8.24 -23.17
N GLU A 446 -5.22 8.11 -21.94
CA GLU A 446 -4.40 8.00 -20.72
C GLU A 446 -3.54 6.72 -20.76
N ILE A 447 -4.15 5.57 -21.09
CA ILE A 447 -3.43 4.29 -21.17
C ILE A 447 -2.33 4.35 -22.25
N GLN A 448 -2.64 4.94 -23.40
CA GLN A 448 -1.65 5.12 -24.49
C GLN A 448 -0.51 6.05 -24.07
N LEU A 449 -0.79 7.11 -23.32
CA LEU A 449 0.26 7.98 -22.78
C LEU A 449 1.16 7.23 -21.80
N MET A 450 0.59 6.42 -20.90
CA MET A 450 1.38 5.57 -19.98
C MET A 450 2.29 4.60 -20.75
N ARG A 451 1.79 3.96 -21.81
CA ARG A 451 2.59 3.09 -22.69
C ARG A 451 3.72 3.86 -23.38
N THR A 452 3.44 5.07 -23.84
CA THR A 452 4.44 5.95 -24.48
C THR A 452 5.57 6.31 -23.51
N ILE A 453 5.21 6.69 -22.27
CA ILE A 453 6.18 6.98 -21.21
C ILE A 453 7.02 5.74 -20.89
N LYS A 454 6.38 4.58 -20.74
CA LYS A 454 7.08 3.31 -20.51
C LYS A 454 8.07 3.01 -21.63
N ALA A 455 7.65 3.11 -22.88
CA ALA A 455 8.51 2.85 -24.04
C ALA A 455 9.70 3.83 -24.13
N ALA A 456 9.51 5.08 -23.70
CA ALA A 456 10.58 6.08 -23.68
C ALA A 456 11.60 5.82 -22.56
N MET A 457 11.16 5.41 -21.37
CA MET A 457 12.01 5.22 -20.19
C MET A 457 12.59 3.81 -20.10
N ASP A 458 11.93 2.82 -20.68
CA ASP A 458 12.38 1.42 -20.75
C ASP A 458 12.13 0.84 -22.15
N PRO A 459 12.91 1.26 -23.16
CA PRO A 459 12.68 0.88 -24.55
C PRO A 459 12.85 -0.63 -24.82
N ARG A 460 13.49 -1.36 -23.92
CA ARG A 460 13.66 -2.82 -24.00
C ARG A 460 12.62 -3.59 -23.19
N GLY A 461 11.77 -2.90 -22.43
CA GLY A 461 10.69 -3.49 -21.65
C GLY A 461 11.17 -4.43 -20.55
N ILE A 462 12.35 -4.19 -19.98
CA ILE A 462 12.95 -5.10 -19.00
C ILE A 462 12.42 -4.91 -17.56
N LEU A 463 11.95 -3.70 -17.21
CA LEU A 463 11.54 -3.38 -15.86
C LEU A 463 10.10 -3.82 -15.59
N ASN A 464 9.95 -4.72 -14.65
CA ASN A 464 8.68 -5.27 -14.14
C ASN A 464 7.65 -5.55 -15.24
N PRO A 465 8.01 -6.40 -16.25
CA PRO A 465 7.23 -6.56 -17.46
C PRO A 465 5.84 -7.10 -17.21
N GLY A 466 4.87 -6.61 -17.99
CA GLY A 466 3.49 -7.08 -17.98
C GLY A 466 2.62 -6.52 -16.87
N LYS A 467 3.15 -5.75 -15.90
CA LYS A 467 2.38 -5.09 -14.85
C LYS A 467 1.81 -3.76 -15.34
N ILE A 468 0.71 -3.34 -14.74
CA ILE A 468 -0.08 -2.11 -14.94
C ILE A 468 -0.86 -2.12 -16.26
N PHE A 469 -0.20 -2.20 -17.45
CA PHE A 469 -0.87 -2.13 -18.77
C PHE A 469 -0.19 -3.01 -19.82
#